data_025253af9ba433dfe50da855f3400e7c
#
_entry.id   025253af9ba433dfe50da855f3400e7c
#
_cell.length_a   1.000
_cell.length_b   1.000
_cell.length_c   1.000
_cell.angle_alpha   90.00
_cell.angle_beta   90.00
_cell.angle_gamma   90.00
#
_symmetry.space_group_name_H-M   'P 1'
#
loop_
_entity.id
_entity.type
_entity.pdbx_description
1 polymer ?
#
loop_
_entity_poly.entity_id
_entity_poly.type
_entity_poly.pdbx_seq_one_letter_code
_entity_poly.pdbx_strand_id
1 'polypeptide(L)'
;MTEKLYDVNAYLTEFDAAVVSCQVLKEGTERDVNGQLAVGEAARPDAPLWEVALDRTAFYPEGGGQPCDFGVLGGARVTDVQEKDGIIFHLCSAPLEVGSCVHGTIDWDRRLMHMREHSGEHIISGIICHTHGYSNIGFHMGKDCVTIDFSGPLTAEQSQEAEDLANQKVLENIEILAEYPDRETLATLDYRSKKELTGAIRIVTIPGADVCACCGTHVKYTGEVGPIKVISAEHAKGGSRLDILIGEKALADYKCRFENTQKISALLSVKPEQTAEAAQKLLQTVADLKQELGALKLRLLEEKVDAVETGSSACVLFEQGLSTVDVRKLADKLAQKVLFAAVFNGSDTDGYQYVICASDRDVSAFGKAFNKALCGRGGGKNPMIQGQVKAEQKAIWEYLTKGGVLQDGK
;
A
#
# COMPACT_ATOMS: atom_id res chain seq x y z
N MET A 1 17.57 13.43 38.33
CA MET A 1 17.18 13.75 36.94
C MET A 1 18.36 13.52 36.04
N THR A 2 18.15 12.98 34.85
CA THR A 2 19.23 12.78 33.85
C THR A 2 19.47 14.07 33.08
N GLU A 3 20.73 14.48 32.92
CA GLU A 3 21.10 15.62 32.07
C GLU A 3 20.93 15.26 30.60
N LYS A 4 20.19 16.09 29.85
CA LYS A 4 19.82 15.86 28.45
C LYS A 4 20.81 16.53 27.50
N LEU A 5 21.88 15.83 27.12
CA LEU A 5 22.92 16.37 26.24
C LEU A 5 22.41 16.70 24.84
N TYR A 6 21.41 15.94 24.33
CA TYR A 6 20.76 16.18 23.05
C TYR A 6 19.95 17.48 22.98
N ASP A 7 19.53 18.03 24.11
CA ASP A 7 18.86 19.34 24.16
C ASP A 7 19.84 20.50 23.88
N VAL A 8 21.11 20.32 24.31
CA VAL A 8 22.18 21.30 24.10
C VAL A 8 22.79 21.15 22.71
N ASN A 9 23.02 19.91 22.29
CA ASN A 9 23.60 19.61 20.98
C ASN A 9 22.99 18.30 20.41
N ALA A 10 22.03 18.44 19.51
CA ALA A 10 21.40 17.29 18.83
C ALA A 10 22.36 16.50 17.92
N TYR A 11 23.52 17.08 17.57
CA TYR A 11 24.55 16.45 16.73
C TYR A 11 25.61 15.70 17.53
N LEU A 12 25.45 15.60 18.84
CA LEU A 12 26.42 14.86 19.68
C LEU A 12 26.20 13.35 19.44
N THR A 13 27.20 12.69 18.88
CA THR A 13 27.19 11.27 18.53
C THR A 13 27.83 10.37 19.56
N GLU A 14 28.76 10.93 20.37
CA GLU A 14 29.54 10.21 21.39
C GLU A 14 29.55 10.99 22.69
N PHE A 15 29.52 10.31 23.82
CA PHE A 15 29.55 10.93 25.13
C PHE A 15 30.03 9.94 26.19
N ASP A 16 30.51 10.47 27.33
CA ASP A 16 30.80 9.68 28.52
C ASP A 16 29.81 10.00 29.63
N ALA A 17 29.41 9.00 30.39
CA ALA A 17 28.45 9.13 31.49
C ALA A 17 28.71 8.13 32.60
N ALA A 18 28.28 8.46 33.83
CA ALA A 18 28.29 7.54 34.95
C ALA A 18 26.99 6.72 35.01
N VAL A 19 27.13 5.41 35.25
CA VAL A 19 26.00 4.52 35.46
C VAL A 19 25.40 4.75 36.85
N VAL A 20 24.16 5.24 36.91
CA VAL A 20 23.47 5.54 38.17
C VAL A 20 22.72 4.31 38.68
N SER A 21 22.10 3.54 37.78
CA SER A 21 21.42 2.28 38.12
C SER A 21 21.47 1.31 36.95
N CYS A 22 21.42 0.00 37.27
CA CYS A 22 21.34 -1.06 36.30
C CYS A 22 20.50 -2.19 36.91
N GLN A 23 19.36 -2.52 36.28
CA GLN A 23 18.42 -3.53 36.78
C GLN A 23 18.00 -4.45 35.63
N VAL A 24 17.87 -5.76 35.95
CA VAL A 24 17.31 -6.70 34.96
C VAL A 24 15.81 -6.45 34.77
N LEU A 25 15.36 -6.37 33.52
CA LEU A 25 13.94 -6.37 33.23
C LEU A 25 13.40 -7.79 33.46
N LYS A 26 12.45 -7.93 34.41
CA LYS A 26 11.79 -9.21 34.67
C LYS A 26 10.90 -9.56 33.48
N GLU A 27 10.95 -10.84 33.06
CA GLU A 27 10.00 -11.39 32.10
C GLU A 27 8.56 -11.08 32.53
N GLY A 28 7.76 -10.51 31.63
CA GLY A 28 6.34 -10.21 31.89
C GLY A 28 6.00 -8.73 32.05
N THR A 29 6.94 -7.80 31.93
CA THR A 29 6.61 -6.37 31.76
C THR A 29 6.42 -6.07 30.28
N GLU A 30 5.29 -6.56 29.73
CA GLU A 30 4.77 -6.06 28.45
C GLU A 30 4.45 -4.58 28.64
N ARG A 31 5.28 -3.73 28.06
CA ARG A 31 4.94 -2.30 27.89
C ARG A 31 4.14 -2.20 26.60
N ASP A 32 2.82 -2.37 26.76
CA ASP A 32 1.89 -2.11 25.68
C ASP A 32 1.57 -0.60 25.64
N VAL A 33 2.21 0.11 24.72
CA VAL A 33 1.61 1.27 24.03
C VAL A 33 2.03 1.11 22.57
N ASN A 34 1.22 0.46 21.78
CA ASN A 34 1.40 0.11 20.37
C ASN A 34 2.38 -1.03 20.05
N GLY A 35 2.55 -2.01 20.95
CA GLY A 35 2.82 -3.40 20.62
C GLY A 35 3.92 -3.76 19.64
N GLN A 36 4.97 -2.94 19.46
CA GLN A 36 6.11 -3.34 18.66
C GLN A 36 7.42 -3.03 19.40
N LEU A 37 7.88 -4.01 20.19
CA LEU A 37 9.30 -4.20 20.35
C LEU A 37 9.87 -4.43 18.93
N ALA A 38 10.44 -3.41 18.33
CA ALA A 38 11.30 -3.58 17.16
C ALA A 38 12.56 -4.32 17.65
N VAL A 39 12.47 -5.62 17.81
CA VAL A 39 13.61 -6.50 18.00
C VAL A 39 14.36 -6.47 16.66
N GLY A 40 15.39 -5.66 16.59
CA GLY A 40 16.34 -5.75 15.47
C GLY A 40 16.87 -7.17 15.38
N GLU A 41 17.04 -7.71 14.19
CA GLU A 41 17.31 -9.10 13.79
C GLU A 41 18.50 -9.82 14.47
N ALA A 42 19.04 -9.34 15.59
CA ALA A 42 20.21 -9.94 16.26
C ALA A 42 20.10 -10.10 17.78
N ALA A 43 18.93 -9.91 18.39
CA ALA A 43 18.74 -10.29 19.79
C ALA A 43 18.31 -11.75 19.85
N ARG A 44 19.05 -12.61 20.58
CA ARG A 44 18.56 -13.94 20.95
C ARG A 44 17.30 -13.72 21.78
N PRO A 45 16.16 -14.34 21.45
CA PRO A 45 14.88 -14.11 22.14
C PRO A 45 14.88 -14.47 23.64
N ASP A 46 15.95 -15.11 24.15
CA ASP A 46 16.06 -15.62 25.54
C ASP A 46 17.11 -14.86 26.38
N ALA A 47 17.71 -13.78 25.90
CA ALA A 47 18.70 -13.04 26.71
C ALA A 47 18.00 -11.97 27.54
N PRO A 48 18.33 -11.85 28.87
CA PRO A 48 17.73 -10.83 29.72
C PRO A 48 18.14 -9.42 29.23
N LEU A 49 17.16 -8.51 29.20
CA LEU A 49 17.39 -7.08 28.91
C LEU A 49 17.61 -6.34 30.23
N TRP A 50 18.39 -5.27 30.15
CA TRP A 50 18.82 -4.49 31.32
C TRP A 50 18.36 -3.05 31.15
N GLU A 51 17.67 -2.53 32.14
CA GLU A 51 17.27 -1.13 32.24
C GLU A 51 18.40 -0.37 32.96
N VAL A 52 19.02 0.58 32.25
CA VAL A 52 20.17 1.35 32.71
C VAL A 52 19.81 2.83 32.75
N ALA A 53 20.03 3.48 33.91
CA ALA A 53 19.96 4.94 34.03
C ALA A 53 21.36 5.54 34.18
N LEU A 54 21.56 6.70 33.55
CA LEU A 54 22.78 7.45 33.52
C LEU A 54 22.62 8.82 34.22
N ASP A 55 23.70 9.44 34.65
CA ASP A 55 23.72 10.84 35.13
C ASP A 55 23.44 11.83 34.00
N ARG A 56 23.89 11.54 32.77
CA ARG A 56 23.67 12.30 31.54
C ARG A 56 23.56 11.38 30.34
N THR A 57 22.90 11.82 29.28
CA THR A 57 22.80 11.05 28.05
C THR A 57 22.58 11.91 26.81
N ALA A 58 23.17 11.47 25.68
CA ALA A 58 22.89 12.00 24.36
C ALA A 58 21.80 11.18 23.62
N PHE A 59 21.38 10.02 24.15
CA PHE A 59 20.26 9.25 23.60
C PHE A 59 18.94 9.98 23.80
N TYR A 60 18.21 10.21 22.72
CA TYR A 60 16.85 10.78 22.75
C TYR A 60 15.84 9.69 23.15
N PRO A 61 15.05 9.89 24.19
CA PRO A 61 13.97 8.98 24.55
C PRO A 61 12.78 9.13 23.59
N GLU A 62 11.97 8.09 23.44
CA GLU A 62 10.74 8.19 22.68
C GLU A 62 9.83 9.28 23.26
N GLY A 63 9.41 10.21 22.40
CA GLY A 63 8.52 11.30 22.84
C GLY A 63 8.11 12.23 21.73
N GLY A 64 6.94 12.88 21.91
CA GLY A 64 6.44 13.87 20.94
C GLY A 64 6.20 13.37 19.53
N GLY A 65 6.04 12.06 19.32
CA GLY A 65 5.88 11.43 18.01
C GLY A 65 7.21 11.04 17.34
N GLN A 66 8.34 11.37 17.95
CA GLN A 66 9.66 10.93 17.50
C GLN A 66 10.07 9.64 18.23
N PRO A 67 10.48 8.57 17.51
CA PRO A 67 11.02 7.36 18.10
C PRO A 67 12.36 7.61 18.81
N CYS A 68 12.70 6.73 19.75
CA CYS A 68 13.97 6.78 20.47
C CYS A 68 15.18 6.49 19.59
N ASP A 69 16.34 6.89 20.07
CA ASP A 69 17.62 6.51 19.48
C ASP A 69 18.01 5.08 19.81
N PHE A 70 18.84 4.52 18.95
CA PHE A 70 19.58 3.30 19.16
C PHE A 70 21.09 3.59 19.23
N GLY A 71 21.87 2.61 19.63
CA GLY A 71 23.33 2.73 19.65
C GLY A 71 24.01 1.72 20.56
N VAL A 72 25.15 2.11 21.12
CA VAL A 72 25.96 1.28 22.01
C VAL A 72 26.32 2.07 23.26
N LEU A 73 26.24 1.44 24.41
CA LEU A 73 26.59 2.02 25.71
C LEU A 73 27.48 1.04 26.49
N GLY A 74 28.73 1.39 26.72
CA GLY A 74 29.68 0.53 27.43
C GLY A 74 29.86 -0.86 26.80
N GLY A 75 29.69 -0.97 25.45
CA GLY A 75 29.72 -2.24 24.72
C GLY A 75 28.39 -2.96 24.66
N ALA A 76 27.39 -2.57 25.43
CA ALA A 76 26.02 -3.11 25.35
C ALA A 76 25.21 -2.37 24.25
N ARG A 77 24.41 -3.11 23.47
CA ARG A 77 23.50 -2.50 22.49
C ARG A 77 22.32 -1.86 23.20
N VAL A 78 21.97 -0.62 22.83
CA VAL A 78 20.78 0.11 23.27
C VAL A 78 19.70 -0.05 22.19
N THR A 79 18.53 -0.60 22.57
CA THR A 79 17.43 -0.92 21.66
C THR A 79 16.15 -0.16 21.96
N ASP A 80 16.07 0.49 23.12
CA ASP A 80 14.96 1.36 23.50
C ASP A 80 15.44 2.40 24.51
N VAL A 81 14.86 3.59 24.49
CA VAL A 81 15.15 4.68 25.44
C VAL A 81 13.84 5.35 25.82
N GLN A 82 13.56 5.40 27.13
CA GLN A 82 12.32 5.92 27.67
C GLN A 82 12.59 6.94 28.78
N GLU A 83 11.76 7.96 28.89
CA GLU A 83 11.80 8.94 29.98
C GLU A 83 10.65 8.71 30.97
N LYS A 84 10.99 8.66 32.26
CA LYS A 84 10.01 8.61 33.34
C LYS A 84 10.49 9.46 34.51
N ASP A 85 9.65 10.39 34.95
CA ASP A 85 9.91 11.28 36.09
C ASP A 85 11.25 12.02 35.99
N GLY A 86 11.64 12.42 34.76
CA GLY A 86 12.90 13.12 34.48
C GLY A 86 14.16 12.23 34.53
N ILE A 87 14.00 10.93 34.61
CA ILE A 87 15.09 9.95 34.48
C ILE A 87 14.95 9.26 33.13
N ILE A 88 16.08 9.17 32.40
CA ILE A 88 16.12 8.48 31.10
C ILE A 88 16.71 7.09 31.32
N PHE A 89 15.92 6.09 30.91
CA PHE A 89 16.24 4.67 30.99
C PHE A 89 16.60 4.13 29.61
N HIS A 90 17.73 3.41 29.55
CA HIS A 90 18.23 2.77 28.33
C HIS A 90 18.06 1.26 28.44
N LEU A 91 17.41 0.64 27.48
CA LEU A 91 17.24 -0.81 27.41
C LEU A 91 18.46 -1.43 26.72
N CYS A 92 19.30 -2.08 27.52
CA CYS A 92 20.60 -2.59 27.11
C CYS A 92 20.60 -4.11 26.98
N SER A 93 21.38 -4.63 26.01
CA SER A 93 21.56 -6.07 25.77
C SER A 93 22.46 -6.79 26.80
N ALA A 94 23.13 -6.04 27.66
CA ALA A 94 24.03 -6.56 28.71
C ALA A 94 24.06 -5.61 29.92
N PRO A 95 24.39 -6.11 31.12
CA PRO A 95 24.50 -5.29 32.32
C PRO A 95 25.71 -4.35 32.27
N LEU A 96 25.57 -3.21 32.93
CA LEU A 96 26.66 -2.25 33.16
C LEU A 96 26.91 -2.09 34.67
N GLU A 97 28.16 -1.91 35.06
CA GLU A 97 28.52 -1.77 36.45
C GLU A 97 28.10 -0.40 37.01
N VAL A 98 27.32 -0.38 38.07
CA VAL A 98 26.84 0.84 38.73
C VAL A 98 28.05 1.60 39.33
N GLY A 99 28.11 2.89 39.07
CA GLY A 99 29.21 3.77 39.46
C GLY A 99 30.39 3.80 38.47
N SER A 100 30.38 2.94 37.44
CA SER A 100 31.41 3.01 36.38
C SER A 100 31.12 4.16 35.42
N CYS A 101 32.16 4.66 34.75
CA CYS A 101 32.06 5.57 33.63
C CYS A 101 31.97 4.73 32.34
N VAL A 102 30.97 4.97 31.52
CA VAL A 102 30.76 4.27 30.27
C VAL A 102 30.73 5.23 29.09
N HIS A 103 31.25 4.78 27.96
CA HIS A 103 31.21 5.51 26.70
C HIS A 103 29.94 5.12 25.94
N GLY A 104 29.17 6.12 25.46
CA GLY A 104 27.96 5.96 24.65
C GLY A 104 28.19 6.46 23.23
N THR A 105 27.74 5.68 22.25
CA THR A 105 27.76 6.03 20.82
C THR A 105 26.35 5.86 20.25
N ILE A 106 25.83 6.90 19.59
CA ILE A 106 24.49 6.93 18.99
C ILE A 106 24.55 6.39 17.55
N ASP A 107 23.54 5.65 17.14
CA ASP A 107 23.26 5.36 15.72
C ASP A 107 22.91 6.69 15.01
N TRP A 108 23.94 7.30 14.41
CA TRP A 108 23.83 8.62 13.81
C TRP A 108 22.89 8.65 12.62
N ASP A 109 22.90 7.62 11.77
CA ASP A 109 22.07 7.57 10.57
C ASP A 109 20.57 7.58 10.96
N ARG A 110 20.22 6.80 12.00
CA ARG A 110 18.87 6.80 12.58
C ARG A 110 18.52 8.16 13.20
N ARG A 111 19.39 8.75 14.00
CA ARG A 111 19.20 10.07 14.63
C ARG A 111 18.98 11.13 13.57
N LEU A 112 19.85 11.23 12.58
CA LEU A 112 19.76 12.24 11.52
C LEU A 112 18.49 12.08 10.69
N MET A 113 18.09 10.85 10.38
CA MET A 113 16.82 10.57 9.72
C MET A 113 15.64 11.13 10.53
N HIS A 114 15.57 10.86 11.83
CA HIS A 114 14.50 11.38 12.68
C HIS A 114 14.54 12.91 12.82
N MET A 115 15.72 13.51 12.92
CA MET A 115 15.86 14.98 12.93
C MET A 115 15.33 15.60 11.64
N ARG A 116 15.63 15.02 10.47
CA ARG A 116 15.11 15.44 9.16
C ARG A 116 13.59 15.31 9.09
N GLU A 117 13.06 14.16 9.49
CA GLU A 117 11.62 13.90 9.50
C GLU A 117 10.88 14.84 10.43
N HIS A 118 11.41 15.11 11.62
CA HIS A 118 10.79 16.01 12.59
C HIS A 118 10.83 17.46 12.09
N SER A 119 11.97 17.91 11.60
CA SER A 119 12.07 19.28 11.08
C SER A 119 11.21 19.49 9.83
N GLY A 120 11.13 18.50 8.94
CA GLY A 120 10.26 18.55 7.76
C GLY A 120 8.78 18.55 8.12
N GLU A 121 8.39 17.78 9.16
CA GLU A 121 7.04 17.85 9.72
C GLU A 121 6.70 19.26 10.21
N HIS A 122 7.58 19.87 10.99
CA HIS A 122 7.38 21.24 11.48
C HIS A 122 7.21 22.24 10.33
N ILE A 123 8.02 22.15 9.28
CA ILE A 123 7.92 23.05 8.12
C ILE A 123 6.54 22.95 7.47
N ILE A 124 6.11 21.74 7.10
CA ILE A 124 4.83 21.56 6.39
C ILE A 124 3.63 21.83 7.30
N SER A 125 3.69 21.44 8.57
CA SER A 125 2.61 21.69 9.54
C SER A 125 2.45 23.16 9.84
N GLY A 126 3.54 23.89 9.99
CA GLY A 126 3.51 25.33 10.19
C GLY A 126 2.92 26.07 8.99
N ILE A 127 3.33 25.72 7.77
CA ILE A 127 2.78 26.27 6.53
C ILE A 127 1.26 26.03 6.45
N ILE A 128 0.80 24.79 6.65
CA ILE A 128 -0.64 24.47 6.61
C ILE A 128 -1.42 25.22 7.70
N CYS A 129 -0.86 25.36 8.89
CA CYS A 129 -1.47 26.13 9.95
C CYS A 129 -1.62 27.62 9.57
N HIS A 130 -0.57 28.23 9.01
CA HIS A 130 -0.57 29.64 8.63
C HIS A 130 -1.47 29.92 7.41
N THR A 131 -1.45 29.05 6.40
CA THR A 131 -2.19 29.28 5.14
C THR A 131 -3.68 28.91 5.24
N HIS A 132 -4.01 27.87 6.01
CA HIS A 132 -5.37 27.32 6.07
C HIS A 132 -6.01 27.38 7.47
N GLY A 133 -5.25 27.73 8.51
CA GLY A 133 -5.73 27.76 9.89
C GLY A 133 -5.97 26.35 10.49
N TYR A 134 -5.45 25.29 9.86
CA TYR A 134 -5.65 23.91 10.35
C TYR A 134 -4.53 23.51 11.31
N SER A 135 -4.91 23.08 12.48
CA SER A 135 -3.97 22.62 13.51
C SER A 135 -3.53 21.19 13.24
N ASN A 136 -2.26 20.89 13.49
CA ASN A 136 -1.77 19.51 13.58
C ASN A 136 -2.30 18.89 14.88
N ILE A 137 -3.16 17.88 14.75
CA ILE A 137 -3.80 17.16 15.87
C ILE A 137 -3.22 15.76 16.10
N GLY A 138 -2.36 15.29 15.23
CA GLY A 138 -1.68 14.00 15.32
C GLY A 138 -0.42 13.96 14.48
N PHE A 139 0.64 13.33 15.00
CA PHE A 139 1.91 13.18 14.33
C PHE A 139 2.56 11.85 14.72
N HIS A 140 3.05 11.13 13.73
CA HIS A 140 3.73 9.87 13.94
C HIS A 140 4.81 9.65 12.89
N MET A 141 6.03 9.37 13.32
CA MET A 141 7.12 8.91 12.46
C MET A 141 7.06 7.40 12.32
N GLY A 142 6.43 6.93 11.22
CA GLY A 142 6.35 5.52 10.89
C GLY A 142 7.63 5.00 10.23
N LYS A 143 7.70 3.67 10.10
CA LYS A 143 8.81 3.02 9.38
C LYS A 143 8.89 3.48 7.93
N ASP A 144 7.75 3.58 7.25
CA ASP A 144 7.68 3.83 5.82
C ASP A 144 7.48 5.31 5.49
N CYS A 145 6.67 6.03 6.26
CA CYS A 145 6.37 7.45 6.06
C CYS A 145 6.09 8.15 7.39
N VAL A 146 6.05 9.47 7.33
CA VAL A 146 5.55 10.32 8.41
C VAL A 146 4.09 10.61 8.16
N THR A 147 3.24 10.37 9.17
CA THR A 147 1.79 10.62 9.11
C THR A 147 1.44 11.84 9.97
N ILE A 148 0.66 12.77 9.41
CA ILE A 148 0.21 13.98 10.08
C ILE A 148 -1.31 14.11 9.95
N ASP A 149 -2.00 14.30 11.08
CA ASP A 149 -3.43 14.55 11.10
C ASP A 149 -3.71 16.05 11.33
N PHE A 150 -4.50 16.65 10.45
CA PHE A 150 -4.94 18.05 10.52
C PHE A 150 -6.41 18.17 10.88
N SER A 151 -6.76 19.27 11.58
CA SER A 151 -8.12 19.56 12.05
C SER A 151 -9.10 20.01 10.96
N GLY A 152 -8.65 20.21 9.75
CA GLY A 152 -9.47 20.66 8.62
C GLY A 152 -9.22 19.86 7.33
N PRO A 153 -10.18 19.92 6.38
CA PRO A 153 -10.05 19.20 5.11
C PRO A 153 -9.07 19.91 4.18
N LEU A 154 -8.09 19.19 3.68
CA LEU A 154 -7.16 19.65 2.65
C LEU A 154 -7.55 19.03 1.31
N THR A 155 -7.59 19.86 0.27
CA THR A 155 -7.71 19.39 -1.11
C THR A 155 -6.35 18.92 -1.64
N ALA A 156 -6.36 18.22 -2.78
CA ALA A 156 -5.12 17.80 -3.43
C ALA A 156 -4.25 19.02 -3.82
N GLU A 157 -4.88 20.10 -4.31
CA GLU A 157 -4.21 21.35 -4.70
C GLU A 157 -3.60 22.04 -3.48
N GLN A 158 -4.31 22.11 -2.36
CA GLN A 158 -3.80 22.71 -1.12
C GLN A 158 -2.64 21.89 -0.55
N SER A 159 -2.71 20.56 -0.64
CA SER A 159 -1.62 19.68 -0.21
C SER A 159 -0.37 19.84 -1.08
N GLN A 160 -0.56 20.02 -2.40
CA GLN A 160 0.54 20.29 -3.33
C GLN A 160 1.15 21.68 -3.09
N GLU A 161 0.33 22.70 -2.86
CA GLU A 161 0.82 24.05 -2.52
C GLU A 161 1.64 24.06 -1.24
N ALA A 162 1.17 23.33 -0.19
CA ALA A 162 1.91 23.19 1.05
C ALA A 162 3.25 22.46 0.87
N GLU A 163 3.30 21.44 0.02
CA GLU A 163 4.52 20.74 -0.36
C GLU A 163 5.50 21.67 -1.08
N ASP A 164 5.02 22.44 -2.05
CA ASP A 164 5.84 23.37 -2.83
C ASP A 164 6.46 24.46 -1.93
N LEU A 165 5.66 25.07 -1.06
CA LEU A 165 6.11 26.04 -0.07
C LEU A 165 7.10 25.43 0.94
N ALA A 166 6.85 24.21 1.39
CA ALA A 166 7.76 23.51 2.29
C ALA A 166 9.14 23.25 1.65
N ASN A 167 9.15 22.79 0.40
CA ASN A 167 10.40 22.61 -0.35
C ASN A 167 11.10 23.93 -0.66
N GLN A 168 10.36 25.03 -0.85
CA GLN A 168 10.97 26.34 -0.94
C GLN A 168 11.72 26.71 0.34
N LYS A 169 11.14 26.46 1.53
CA LYS A 169 11.81 26.68 2.81
C LYS A 169 13.06 25.81 3.00
N VAL A 170 13.03 24.60 2.48
CA VAL A 170 14.22 23.73 2.45
C VAL A 170 15.32 24.34 1.60
N LEU A 171 15.00 24.86 0.40
CA LEU A 171 15.96 25.50 -0.50
C LEU A 171 16.52 26.81 0.03
N GLU A 172 15.74 27.57 0.82
CA GLU A 172 16.18 28.81 1.47
C GLU A 172 17.29 28.55 2.53
N ASN A 173 17.46 27.33 2.99
CA ASN A 173 18.48 26.90 3.98
C ASN A 173 18.51 27.79 5.24
N ILE A 174 17.34 27.96 5.86
CA ILE A 174 17.09 28.81 7.02
C ILE A 174 17.62 28.11 8.29
N GLU A 175 18.20 28.87 9.23
CA GLU A 175 18.59 28.33 10.54
C GLU A 175 17.34 27.97 11.38
N ILE A 176 17.36 26.79 11.99
CA ILE A 176 16.33 26.30 12.92
C ILE A 176 16.81 26.58 14.33
N LEU A 177 16.09 27.43 15.04
CA LEU A 177 16.42 27.81 16.41
C LEU A 177 15.65 26.94 17.40
N ALA A 178 16.31 26.44 18.42
CA ALA A 178 15.67 25.64 19.47
C ALA A 178 16.15 26.15 20.82
N GLU A 179 15.27 26.87 21.52
CA GLU A 179 15.64 27.67 22.68
C GLU A 179 14.61 27.51 23.82
N TYR A 180 15.03 27.85 25.05
CA TYR A 180 14.17 27.99 26.21
C TYR A 180 13.99 29.48 26.53
N PRO A 181 13.00 30.17 25.91
CA PRO A 181 12.76 31.58 26.17
C PRO A 181 12.36 31.83 27.63
N ASP A 182 12.67 33.01 28.13
CA ASP A 182 12.19 33.43 29.43
C ASP A 182 10.66 33.65 29.43
N ARG A 183 10.06 33.83 30.62
CA ARG A 183 8.63 33.95 30.75
C ARG A 183 8.05 35.20 30.08
N GLU A 184 8.79 36.29 29.99
CA GLU A 184 8.33 37.53 29.37
C GLU A 184 8.29 37.36 27.84
N THR A 185 9.33 36.80 27.26
CA THR A 185 9.39 36.44 25.83
C THR A 185 8.33 35.43 25.47
N LEU A 186 8.17 34.36 26.26
CA LEU A 186 7.21 33.31 26.01
C LEU A 186 5.75 33.82 26.04
N ALA A 187 5.44 34.81 26.93
CA ALA A 187 4.11 35.40 27.03
C ALA A 187 3.71 36.24 25.79
N THR A 188 4.69 36.71 25.01
CA THR A 188 4.47 37.53 23.81
C THR A 188 4.61 36.72 22.51
N LEU A 189 5.12 35.49 22.59
CA LEU A 189 5.39 34.66 21.43
C LEU A 189 4.11 33.93 21.00
N ASP A 190 3.74 34.07 19.74
CA ASP A 190 2.68 33.25 19.11
C ASP A 190 3.29 31.95 18.64
N TYR A 191 2.98 30.85 19.35
CA TYR A 191 3.50 29.51 19.04
C TYR A 191 2.45 28.43 19.10
N ARG A 192 2.61 27.42 18.28
CA ARG A 192 1.75 26.23 18.31
C ARG A 192 2.11 25.33 19.49
N SER A 193 1.13 24.73 20.11
CA SER A 193 1.32 23.69 21.11
C SER A 193 0.21 22.64 21.02
N LYS A 194 0.56 21.38 21.16
CA LYS A 194 -0.39 20.24 21.19
C LYS A 194 -0.97 19.99 22.58
N LYS A 195 -0.39 20.58 23.62
CA LYS A 195 -0.77 20.36 25.04
C LYS A 195 -0.63 21.66 25.82
N GLU A 196 -1.38 21.78 26.92
CA GLU A 196 -1.07 22.77 27.94
C GLU A 196 0.27 22.40 28.59
N LEU A 197 1.22 23.31 28.55
CA LEU A 197 2.57 23.10 29.02
C LEU A 197 2.81 23.86 30.33
N THR A 198 3.52 23.24 31.26
CA THR A 198 3.95 23.84 32.55
C THR A 198 5.45 23.70 32.69
N GLY A 199 6.10 24.70 33.31
CA GLY A 199 7.56 24.71 33.52
C GLY A 199 8.34 25.41 32.41
N ALA A 200 9.57 24.99 32.17
CA ALA A 200 10.40 25.50 31.09
C ALA A 200 9.93 24.91 29.75
N ILE A 201 9.55 25.77 28.81
CA ILE A 201 9.02 25.38 27.51
C ILE A 201 10.10 25.62 26.46
N ARG A 202 10.48 24.54 25.74
CA ARG A 202 11.39 24.64 24.61
C ARG A 202 10.61 25.02 23.35
N ILE A 203 11.04 26.08 22.69
CA ILE A 203 10.45 26.58 21.45
C ILE A 203 11.39 26.29 20.30
N VAL A 204 10.85 25.69 19.25
CA VAL A 204 11.53 25.51 17.96
C VAL A 204 10.97 26.53 17.01
N THR A 205 11.84 27.38 16.46
CA THR A 205 11.49 28.43 15.51
C THR A 205 12.14 28.17 14.17
N ILE A 206 11.33 28.08 13.12
CA ILE A 206 11.76 28.03 11.74
C ILE A 206 11.21 29.30 11.07
N PRO A 207 12.03 30.35 10.90
CA PRO A 207 11.58 31.66 10.43
C PRO A 207 10.76 31.57 9.13
N GLY A 208 9.54 32.10 9.16
CA GLY A 208 8.62 32.09 8.02
C GLY A 208 8.01 30.72 7.68
N ALA A 209 8.15 29.73 8.54
CA ALA A 209 7.51 28.43 8.42
C ALA A 209 6.78 28.03 9.70
N ASP A 210 7.44 27.96 10.87
CA ASP A 210 6.82 27.46 12.09
C ASP A 210 7.42 28.05 13.36
N VAL A 211 6.60 28.21 14.40
CA VAL A 211 7.00 28.46 15.79
C VAL A 211 6.21 27.52 16.66
N CYS A 212 6.87 26.55 17.30
CA CYS A 212 6.18 25.45 17.98
C CYS A 212 6.91 25.04 19.28
N ALA A 213 6.12 24.72 20.30
CA ALA A 213 6.65 24.08 21.50
C ALA A 213 6.99 22.62 21.20
N CYS A 214 8.28 22.28 21.22
CA CYS A 214 8.76 20.95 20.87
C CYS A 214 10.04 20.56 21.64
N CYS A 215 10.05 19.33 22.16
CA CYS A 215 11.21 18.73 22.85
C CYS A 215 12.02 17.78 21.96
N GLY A 216 11.64 17.60 20.69
CA GLY A 216 12.34 16.70 19.77
C GLY A 216 13.67 17.22 19.29
N THR A 217 14.41 16.36 18.59
CA THR A 217 15.69 16.75 17.97
C THR A 217 15.44 17.26 16.54
N HIS A 218 16.15 18.31 16.15
CA HIS A 218 16.01 18.97 14.85
C HIS A 218 17.36 19.15 14.17
N VAL A 219 17.34 19.24 12.84
CA VAL A 219 18.50 19.66 12.08
C VAL A 219 18.76 21.16 12.28
N LYS A 220 20.01 21.59 12.04
CA LYS A 220 20.39 22.98 12.28
C LYS A 220 19.89 23.93 11.20
N TYR A 221 19.80 23.46 9.97
CA TYR A 221 19.34 24.25 8.82
C TYR A 221 18.27 23.50 8.04
N THR A 222 17.29 24.21 7.49
CA THR A 222 16.21 23.60 6.70
C THR A 222 16.72 22.85 5.47
N GLY A 223 17.86 23.26 4.90
CA GLY A 223 18.51 22.55 3.79
C GLY A 223 18.96 21.13 4.11
N GLU A 224 19.21 20.82 5.39
CA GLU A 224 19.57 19.47 5.82
C GLU A 224 18.38 18.50 5.83
N VAL A 225 17.16 19.01 5.82
CA VAL A 225 15.91 18.20 5.78
C VAL A 225 15.86 17.37 4.49
N GLY A 226 16.32 17.95 3.38
CA GLY A 226 16.16 17.37 2.06
C GLY A 226 14.72 17.49 1.54
N PRO A 227 14.38 16.83 0.42
CA PRO A 227 13.07 16.98 -0.20
C PRO A 227 11.94 16.48 0.70
N ILE A 228 10.82 17.20 0.66
CA ILE A 228 9.56 16.84 1.31
C ILE A 228 8.56 16.45 0.22
N LYS A 229 7.94 15.28 0.30
CA LYS A 229 6.95 14.80 -0.66
C LYS A 229 5.68 14.30 0.03
N VAL A 230 4.55 14.89 -0.32
CA VAL A 230 3.24 14.38 0.06
C VAL A 230 2.88 13.21 -0.86
N ILE A 231 2.68 12.02 -0.28
CA ILE A 231 2.35 10.81 -1.05
C ILE A 231 0.87 10.48 -1.00
N SER A 232 0.17 10.88 0.07
CA SER A 232 -1.28 10.78 0.17
C SER A 232 -1.85 11.93 0.98
N ALA A 233 -3.09 12.30 0.66
CA ALA A 233 -3.92 13.20 1.44
C ALA A 233 -5.33 12.61 1.47
N GLU A 234 -5.71 12.07 2.64
CA GLU A 234 -6.97 11.36 2.81
C GLU A 234 -7.87 12.08 3.81
N HIS A 235 -9.18 11.94 3.62
CA HIS A 235 -10.13 12.44 4.59
C HIS A 235 -10.08 11.57 5.86
N ALA A 236 -9.82 12.20 7.01
CA ALA A 236 -9.78 11.55 8.32
C ALA A 236 -10.81 12.20 9.26
N LYS A 237 -11.07 11.58 10.43
CA LYS A 237 -12.06 12.04 11.40
C LYS A 237 -11.94 13.54 11.71
N GLY A 238 -12.79 14.36 11.09
CA GLY A 238 -12.86 15.79 11.32
C GLY A 238 -11.83 16.64 10.58
N GLY A 239 -11.06 16.05 9.68
CA GLY A 239 -10.01 16.78 8.93
C GLY A 239 -9.35 15.94 7.86
N SER A 240 -8.04 16.05 7.71
CA SER A 240 -7.25 15.33 6.72
C SER A 240 -6.04 14.64 7.35
N ARG A 241 -5.69 13.47 6.82
CA ARG A 241 -4.44 12.77 7.10
C ARG A 241 -3.52 12.90 5.91
N LEU A 242 -2.31 13.38 6.13
CA LEU A 242 -1.23 13.41 5.15
C LEU A 242 -0.19 12.35 5.50
N ASP A 243 0.21 11.56 4.50
CA ASP A 243 1.41 10.76 4.56
C ASP A 243 2.49 11.44 3.72
N ILE A 244 3.65 11.67 4.32
CA ILE A 244 4.74 12.39 3.70
C ILE A 244 6.04 11.60 3.79
N LEU A 245 6.87 11.76 2.79
CA LEU A 245 8.26 11.29 2.77
C LEU A 245 9.19 12.48 2.87
N ILE A 246 10.25 12.35 3.65
CA ILE A 246 11.20 13.42 3.92
C ILE A 246 12.62 12.90 3.71
N GLY A 247 13.48 13.75 3.13
CA GLY A 247 14.89 13.49 2.98
C GLY A 247 15.20 12.24 2.17
N GLU A 248 15.89 11.30 2.77
CA GLU A 248 16.33 10.06 2.11
C GLU A 248 15.17 9.17 1.65
N LYS A 249 14.07 9.11 2.42
CA LYS A 249 12.88 8.34 2.03
C LYS A 249 12.24 8.93 0.77
N ALA A 250 12.16 10.26 0.66
CA ALA A 250 11.63 10.92 -0.53
C ALA A 250 12.54 10.70 -1.76
N LEU A 251 13.86 10.73 -1.58
CA LEU A 251 14.81 10.43 -2.65
C LEU A 251 14.75 8.96 -3.09
N ALA A 252 14.58 8.03 -2.15
CA ALA A 252 14.43 6.60 -2.45
C ALA A 252 13.15 6.32 -3.24
N ASP A 253 12.04 6.93 -2.86
CA ASP A 253 10.77 6.84 -3.60
C ASP A 253 10.90 7.44 -5.01
N TYR A 254 11.51 8.62 -5.15
CA TYR A 254 11.77 9.22 -6.45
C TYR A 254 12.58 8.29 -7.35
N LYS A 255 13.67 7.71 -6.83
CA LYS A 255 14.50 6.75 -7.57
C LYS A 255 13.71 5.54 -8.02
N CYS A 256 12.90 4.95 -7.14
CA CYS A 256 12.04 3.81 -7.46
C CYS A 256 11.04 4.15 -8.59
N ARG A 257 10.35 5.28 -8.48
CA ARG A 257 9.39 5.76 -9.50
C ARG A 257 10.08 6.07 -10.83
N PHE A 258 11.27 6.68 -10.78
CA PHE A 258 12.07 6.96 -11.97
C PHE A 258 12.47 5.66 -12.69
N GLU A 259 13.00 4.67 -11.96
CA GLU A 259 13.35 3.37 -12.53
C GLU A 259 12.14 2.64 -13.14
N ASN A 260 10.98 2.69 -12.48
CA ASN A 260 9.74 2.12 -13.01
C ASN A 260 9.28 2.84 -14.29
N THR A 261 9.37 4.16 -14.32
CA THR A 261 9.02 4.95 -15.52
C THR A 261 9.95 4.61 -16.69
N GLN A 262 11.26 4.45 -16.42
CA GLN A 262 12.22 4.03 -17.45
C GLN A 262 11.88 2.62 -18.01
N LYS A 263 11.51 1.68 -17.15
CA LYS A 263 11.09 0.33 -17.59
C LYS A 263 9.84 0.39 -18.46
N ILE A 264 8.83 1.19 -18.07
CA ILE A 264 7.60 1.37 -18.86
C ILE A 264 7.91 2.05 -20.20
N SER A 265 8.77 3.07 -20.19
CA SER A 265 9.25 3.76 -21.39
C SER A 265 9.90 2.78 -22.39
N ALA A 266 10.77 1.89 -21.90
CA ALA A 266 11.41 0.86 -22.71
C ALA A 266 10.39 -0.15 -23.26
N LEU A 267 9.45 -0.65 -22.44
CA LEU A 267 8.41 -1.60 -22.86
C LEU A 267 7.50 -1.02 -23.94
N LEU A 268 7.15 0.25 -23.84
CA LEU A 268 6.26 0.94 -24.79
C LEU A 268 7.02 1.58 -25.95
N SER A 269 8.36 1.58 -25.94
CA SER A 269 9.24 2.21 -26.93
C SER A 269 8.91 3.71 -27.15
N VAL A 270 8.69 4.43 -26.06
CA VAL A 270 8.40 5.87 -26.04
C VAL A 270 9.29 6.58 -25.03
N LYS A 271 9.31 7.93 -25.04
CA LYS A 271 9.98 8.72 -24.01
C LYS A 271 9.24 8.62 -22.66
N PRO A 272 9.94 8.80 -21.53
CA PRO A 272 9.33 8.73 -20.19
C PRO A 272 8.07 9.61 -20.05
N GLU A 273 8.08 10.81 -20.60
CA GLU A 273 6.98 11.77 -20.52
C GLU A 273 5.73 11.33 -21.31
N GLN A 274 5.89 10.40 -22.24
CA GLN A 274 4.84 9.88 -23.13
C GLN A 274 4.25 8.55 -22.67
N THR A 275 4.70 8.01 -21.54
CA THR A 275 4.31 6.67 -21.07
C THR A 275 2.82 6.54 -20.79
N ALA A 276 2.21 7.57 -20.22
CA ALA A 276 0.77 7.59 -19.93
C ALA A 276 -0.07 7.55 -21.20
N GLU A 277 0.26 8.39 -22.19
CA GLU A 277 -0.43 8.42 -23.49
C GLU A 277 -0.27 7.11 -24.26
N ALA A 278 0.95 6.54 -24.25
CA ALA A 278 1.22 5.25 -24.88
C ALA A 278 0.45 4.10 -24.23
N ALA A 279 0.35 4.09 -22.90
CA ALA A 279 -0.46 3.13 -22.17
C ALA A 279 -1.95 3.25 -22.52
N GLN A 280 -2.48 4.47 -22.60
CA GLN A 280 -3.88 4.71 -22.97
C GLN A 280 -4.15 4.22 -24.41
N LYS A 281 -3.24 4.52 -25.35
CA LYS A 281 -3.34 4.04 -26.74
C LYS A 281 -3.31 2.52 -26.81
N LEU A 282 -2.45 1.86 -26.03
CA LEU A 282 -2.40 0.39 -25.95
C LEU A 282 -3.71 -0.20 -25.46
N LEU A 283 -4.30 0.38 -24.41
CA LEU A 283 -5.61 -0.05 -23.89
C LEU A 283 -6.70 0.10 -24.93
N GLN A 284 -6.73 1.20 -25.69
CA GLN A 284 -7.68 1.40 -26.80
C GLN A 284 -7.47 0.35 -27.89
N THR A 285 -6.23 0.12 -28.31
CA THR A 285 -5.91 -0.91 -29.32
C THR A 285 -6.37 -2.30 -28.89
N VAL A 286 -6.19 -2.65 -27.61
CA VAL A 286 -6.70 -3.94 -27.06
C VAL A 286 -8.22 -4.00 -27.10
N ALA A 287 -8.92 -2.91 -26.82
CA ALA A 287 -10.39 -2.84 -26.91
C ALA A 287 -10.87 -3.02 -28.35
N ASP A 288 -10.25 -2.32 -29.29
CA ASP A 288 -10.57 -2.41 -30.73
C ASP A 288 -10.33 -3.81 -31.27
N LEU A 289 -9.18 -4.43 -30.97
CA LEU A 289 -8.87 -5.81 -31.37
C LEU A 289 -9.85 -6.83 -30.78
N LYS A 290 -10.32 -6.65 -29.54
CA LYS A 290 -11.34 -7.51 -28.94
C LYS A 290 -12.69 -7.36 -29.68
N GLN A 291 -13.04 -6.15 -30.07
CA GLN A 291 -14.26 -5.89 -30.84
C GLN A 291 -14.17 -6.53 -32.24
N GLU A 292 -13.04 -6.34 -32.94
CA GLU A 292 -12.80 -6.93 -34.26
C GLU A 292 -12.81 -8.46 -34.21
N LEU A 293 -12.15 -9.06 -33.22
CA LEU A 293 -12.19 -10.50 -33.00
C LEU A 293 -13.61 -11.00 -32.74
N GLY A 294 -14.41 -10.25 -31.98
CA GLY A 294 -15.83 -10.55 -31.75
C GLY A 294 -16.64 -10.51 -33.04
N ALA A 295 -16.44 -9.49 -33.86
CA ALA A 295 -17.13 -9.36 -35.17
C ALA A 295 -16.73 -10.48 -36.15
N LEU A 296 -15.43 -10.81 -36.21
CA LEU A 296 -14.94 -11.92 -37.04
C LEU A 296 -15.53 -13.29 -36.60
N LYS A 297 -15.57 -13.52 -35.28
CA LYS A 297 -16.22 -14.74 -34.74
C LYS A 297 -17.68 -14.83 -35.14
N LEU A 298 -18.43 -13.73 -34.97
CA LEU A 298 -19.85 -13.72 -35.37
C LEU A 298 -20.04 -14.01 -36.87
N ARG A 299 -19.22 -13.42 -37.73
CA ARG A 299 -19.23 -13.65 -39.16
C ARG A 299 -18.96 -15.11 -39.52
N LEU A 300 -17.95 -15.73 -38.91
CA LEU A 300 -17.67 -17.16 -39.10
C LEU A 300 -18.83 -18.05 -38.65
N LEU A 301 -19.53 -17.69 -37.56
CA LEU A 301 -20.70 -18.41 -37.11
C LEU A 301 -21.88 -18.27 -38.09
N GLU A 302 -22.05 -17.08 -38.66
CA GLU A 302 -23.07 -16.83 -39.70
C GLU A 302 -22.80 -17.63 -40.97
N GLU A 303 -21.58 -17.66 -41.47
CA GLU A 303 -21.16 -18.49 -42.61
C GLU A 303 -21.44 -19.99 -42.36
N LYS A 304 -21.18 -20.50 -41.13
CA LYS A 304 -21.53 -21.88 -40.77
C LYS A 304 -23.06 -22.14 -40.78
N VAL A 305 -23.83 -21.18 -40.26
CA VAL A 305 -25.30 -21.28 -40.33
C VAL A 305 -25.79 -21.26 -41.78
N ASP A 306 -25.20 -20.39 -42.61
CA ASP A 306 -25.60 -20.26 -44.01
C ASP A 306 -25.28 -21.50 -44.86
N ALA A 307 -24.22 -22.20 -44.50
CA ALA A 307 -23.85 -23.47 -45.14
C ALA A 307 -24.83 -24.63 -44.85
N VAL A 308 -25.69 -24.48 -43.81
CA VAL A 308 -26.67 -25.50 -43.47
C VAL A 308 -27.91 -25.37 -44.37
N GLU A 309 -28.27 -26.44 -45.06
CA GLU A 309 -29.41 -26.52 -45.97
C GLU A 309 -30.75 -26.44 -45.16
N THR A 310 -31.58 -25.49 -45.55
CA THR A 310 -32.90 -25.29 -44.91
C THR A 310 -33.82 -26.48 -45.16
N GLY A 311 -34.42 -26.99 -44.09
CA GLY A 311 -35.29 -28.17 -44.16
C GLY A 311 -34.58 -29.48 -43.81
N SER A 312 -33.29 -29.45 -43.52
CA SER A 312 -32.56 -30.62 -43.03
C SER A 312 -33.12 -31.09 -41.69
N SER A 313 -33.11 -32.40 -41.43
CA SER A 313 -33.65 -32.99 -40.20
C SER A 313 -32.87 -32.61 -38.96
N ALA A 314 -31.53 -32.51 -39.08
CA ALA A 314 -30.67 -32.17 -37.95
C ALA A 314 -29.39 -31.48 -38.37
N CYS A 315 -28.86 -30.64 -37.48
CA CYS A 315 -27.50 -30.09 -37.57
C CYS A 315 -26.83 -30.16 -36.21
N VAL A 316 -25.62 -30.73 -36.17
CA VAL A 316 -24.78 -30.83 -34.95
C VAL A 316 -23.42 -30.19 -35.22
N LEU A 317 -23.08 -29.20 -34.42
CA LEU A 317 -21.79 -28.53 -34.52
C LEU A 317 -21.00 -28.70 -33.24
N PHE A 318 -19.68 -28.93 -33.38
CA PHE A 318 -18.69 -28.91 -32.32
C PHE A 318 -17.81 -27.71 -32.53
N GLU A 319 -17.75 -26.87 -31.52
CA GLU A 319 -17.02 -25.60 -31.50
C GLU A 319 -16.08 -25.53 -30.28
N GLN A 320 -15.13 -24.63 -30.31
CA GLN A 320 -14.25 -24.37 -29.18
C GLN A 320 -14.03 -22.87 -28.98
N GLY A 321 -14.07 -22.42 -27.69
CA GLY A 321 -13.79 -21.04 -27.34
C GLY A 321 -14.92 -20.03 -27.65
N LEU A 322 -16.13 -20.50 -27.80
CA LEU A 322 -17.31 -19.63 -27.87
C LEU A 322 -17.75 -19.21 -26.47
N SER A 323 -18.31 -18.01 -26.35
CA SER A 323 -19.05 -17.64 -25.13
C SER A 323 -20.38 -18.39 -25.04
N THR A 324 -20.90 -18.57 -23.82
CA THR A 324 -22.25 -19.17 -23.60
C THR A 324 -23.36 -18.48 -24.41
N VAL A 325 -23.23 -17.15 -24.59
CA VAL A 325 -24.17 -16.35 -25.38
C VAL A 325 -24.05 -16.68 -26.86
N ASP A 326 -22.84 -16.87 -27.38
CA ASP A 326 -22.61 -17.19 -28.79
C ASP A 326 -23.08 -18.61 -29.13
N VAL A 327 -22.82 -19.59 -28.23
CA VAL A 327 -23.35 -20.95 -28.36
C VAL A 327 -24.88 -20.96 -28.50
N ARG A 328 -25.54 -20.18 -27.63
CA ARG A 328 -26.99 -20.06 -27.65
C ARG A 328 -27.52 -19.40 -28.94
N LYS A 329 -26.90 -18.28 -29.35
CA LYS A 329 -27.25 -17.58 -30.59
C LYS A 329 -27.08 -18.47 -31.82
N LEU A 330 -26.00 -19.26 -31.85
CA LEU A 330 -25.72 -20.19 -32.92
C LEU A 330 -26.79 -21.29 -32.97
N ALA A 331 -27.12 -21.89 -31.84
CA ALA A 331 -28.18 -22.91 -31.76
C ALA A 331 -29.55 -22.36 -32.16
N ASP A 332 -29.92 -21.14 -31.74
CA ASP A 332 -31.16 -20.47 -32.11
C ASP A 332 -31.25 -20.21 -33.63
N LYS A 333 -30.15 -19.74 -34.26
CA LYS A 333 -30.10 -19.52 -35.72
C LYS A 333 -30.21 -20.83 -36.49
N LEU A 334 -29.52 -21.89 -36.05
CA LEU A 334 -29.61 -23.22 -36.65
C LEU A 334 -31.01 -23.81 -36.53
N ALA A 335 -31.68 -23.63 -35.38
CA ALA A 335 -33.07 -24.12 -35.15
C ALA A 335 -34.11 -23.48 -36.06
N GLN A 336 -33.80 -22.36 -36.71
CA GLN A 336 -34.66 -21.75 -37.73
C GLN A 336 -34.55 -22.46 -39.10
N LYS A 337 -33.47 -23.24 -39.31
CA LYS A 337 -33.22 -23.94 -40.56
C LYS A 337 -33.48 -25.46 -40.48
N VAL A 338 -33.32 -26.05 -39.28
CA VAL A 338 -33.40 -27.51 -39.10
C VAL A 338 -34.38 -27.87 -37.95
N LEU A 339 -34.90 -29.11 -37.97
CA LEU A 339 -35.82 -29.58 -36.92
C LEU A 339 -35.12 -29.88 -35.61
N PHE A 340 -33.83 -30.29 -35.66
CA PHE A 340 -32.96 -30.51 -34.49
C PHE A 340 -31.64 -29.82 -34.68
N ALA A 341 -31.31 -28.88 -33.83
CA ALA A 341 -30.04 -28.15 -33.78
C ALA A 341 -29.30 -28.43 -32.47
N ALA A 342 -28.05 -28.84 -32.53
CA ALA A 342 -27.22 -29.01 -31.35
C ALA A 342 -25.83 -28.34 -31.53
N VAL A 343 -25.43 -27.54 -30.59
CA VAL A 343 -24.09 -26.92 -30.55
C VAL A 343 -23.39 -27.36 -29.29
N PHE A 344 -22.25 -27.97 -29.44
CA PHE A 344 -21.34 -28.40 -28.38
C PHE A 344 -20.09 -27.51 -28.44
N ASN A 345 -19.74 -26.86 -27.31
CA ASN A 345 -18.62 -25.99 -27.24
C ASN A 345 -17.67 -26.47 -26.13
N GLY A 346 -16.47 -26.88 -26.51
CA GLY A 346 -15.48 -27.45 -25.57
C GLY A 346 -14.48 -28.36 -26.26
N SER A 347 -13.93 -29.30 -25.51
CA SER A 347 -13.00 -30.32 -25.99
C SER A 347 -13.21 -31.66 -25.31
N ASP A 348 -12.62 -32.72 -25.87
CA ASP A 348 -12.67 -34.07 -25.28
C ASP A 348 -12.02 -34.12 -23.88
N THR A 349 -11.07 -33.23 -23.60
CA THR A 349 -10.39 -33.15 -22.30
C THR A 349 -11.19 -32.40 -21.24
N ASP A 350 -11.86 -31.32 -21.62
CA ASP A 350 -12.54 -30.41 -20.69
C ASP A 350 -14.05 -30.69 -20.59
N GLY A 351 -14.56 -31.48 -21.54
CA GLY A 351 -15.98 -31.69 -21.76
C GLY A 351 -16.61 -30.58 -22.61
N TYR A 352 -17.90 -30.69 -22.83
CA TYR A 352 -18.63 -29.79 -23.70
C TYR A 352 -19.80 -29.10 -22.96
N GLN A 353 -19.85 -27.78 -23.09
CA GLN A 353 -21.07 -27.04 -22.89
C GLN A 353 -21.97 -27.26 -24.12
N TYR A 354 -23.27 -27.51 -23.93
CA TYR A 354 -24.17 -27.73 -25.04
C TYR A 354 -25.40 -26.83 -24.97
N VAL A 355 -25.92 -26.51 -26.16
CA VAL A 355 -27.27 -25.99 -26.36
C VAL A 355 -27.92 -26.83 -27.45
N ILE A 356 -29.10 -27.39 -27.14
CA ILE A 356 -29.88 -28.21 -28.06
C ILE A 356 -31.27 -27.60 -28.20
N CYS A 357 -31.68 -27.39 -29.45
CA CYS A 357 -33.00 -26.90 -29.83
C CYS A 357 -33.66 -27.95 -30.71
N ALA A 358 -34.95 -28.24 -30.50
CA ALA A 358 -35.70 -29.10 -31.38
C ALA A 358 -37.18 -28.67 -31.45
N SER A 359 -37.75 -28.78 -32.63
CA SER A 359 -39.18 -28.53 -32.88
C SER A 359 -39.99 -29.80 -33.17
N ASP A 360 -39.32 -30.93 -33.43
CA ASP A 360 -39.88 -32.22 -33.81
C ASP A 360 -40.10 -33.19 -32.60
N ARG A 361 -39.59 -32.80 -31.41
CA ARG A 361 -39.62 -33.65 -30.21
C ARG A 361 -39.67 -32.87 -28.91
N ASP A 362 -40.00 -33.56 -27.80
CA ASP A 362 -39.85 -33.02 -26.45
C ASP A 362 -38.35 -32.96 -26.05
N VAL A 363 -37.78 -31.77 -26.22
CA VAL A 363 -36.37 -31.50 -25.91
C VAL A 363 -36.07 -31.66 -24.43
N SER A 364 -37.02 -31.42 -23.53
CA SER A 364 -36.84 -31.62 -22.08
C SER A 364 -36.68 -33.09 -21.73
N ALA A 365 -37.49 -33.97 -22.28
CA ALA A 365 -37.39 -35.40 -22.10
C ALA A 365 -36.12 -35.96 -22.73
N PHE A 366 -35.79 -35.51 -23.94
CA PHE A 366 -34.54 -35.83 -24.61
C PHE A 366 -33.32 -35.44 -23.76
N GLY A 367 -33.26 -34.23 -23.23
CA GLY A 367 -32.16 -33.74 -22.42
C GLY A 367 -31.94 -34.49 -21.12
N LYS A 368 -33.01 -34.95 -20.48
CA LYS A 368 -32.91 -35.83 -19.28
C LYS A 368 -32.27 -37.16 -19.65
N ALA A 369 -32.67 -37.78 -20.76
CA ALA A 369 -32.11 -39.04 -21.24
C ALA A 369 -30.66 -38.87 -21.68
N PHE A 370 -30.33 -37.79 -22.41
CA PHE A 370 -29.00 -37.43 -22.87
C PHE A 370 -28.03 -37.24 -21.65
N ASN A 371 -28.43 -36.43 -20.69
CA ASN A 371 -27.62 -36.19 -19.48
C ASN A 371 -27.40 -37.46 -18.67
N LYS A 372 -28.42 -38.32 -18.56
CA LYS A 372 -28.28 -39.60 -17.87
C LYS A 372 -27.29 -40.52 -18.56
N ALA A 373 -27.34 -40.59 -19.90
CA ALA A 373 -26.48 -41.49 -20.68
C ALA A 373 -25.02 -41.06 -20.75
N LEU A 374 -24.78 -39.73 -20.82
CA LEU A 374 -23.44 -39.17 -21.01
C LEU A 374 -22.88 -38.44 -19.77
N CYS A 375 -23.43 -38.73 -18.56
CA CYS A 375 -23.01 -38.10 -17.30
C CYS A 375 -23.05 -36.59 -17.35
N GLY A 376 -24.00 -36.01 -18.07
CA GLY A 376 -24.19 -34.58 -18.23
C GLY A 376 -25.04 -33.96 -17.14
N ARG A 377 -25.02 -32.65 -17.06
CA ARG A 377 -25.86 -31.80 -16.19
C ARG A 377 -26.42 -30.65 -16.99
N GLY A 378 -27.72 -30.44 -16.93
CA GLY A 378 -28.37 -29.36 -17.64
C GLY A 378 -29.87 -29.50 -17.61
N GLY A 379 -30.55 -28.58 -18.27
CA GLY A 379 -31.99 -28.57 -18.34
C GLY A 379 -32.53 -27.42 -19.19
N GLY A 380 -33.81 -27.29 -19.25
CA GLY A 380 -34.53 -26.27 -20.01
C GLY A 380 -35.96 -26.70 -20.24
N LYS A 381 -36.67 -25.91 -21.03
CA LYS A 381 -38.05 -26.18 -21.48
C LYS A 381 -38.07 -26.12 -23.01
N ASN A 382 -39.05 -26.83 -23.63
CA ASN A 382 -39.21 -26.70 -25.07
C ASN A 382 -39.30 -25.22 -25.51
N PRO A 383 -38.61 -24.86 -26.60
CA PRO A 383 -37.91 -25.73 -27.55
C PRO A 383 -36.40 -25.85 -27.30
N MET A 384 -35.86 -25.40 -26.15
CA MET A 384 -34.41 -25.33 -25.91
C MET A 384 -34.00 -25.93 -24.58
N ILE A 385 -32.90 -26.68 -24.57
CA ILE A 385 -32.15 -27.08 -23.37
C ILE A 385 -30.70 -26.67 -23.47
N GLN A 386 -30.02 -26.48 -22.32
CA GLN A 386 -28.60 -26.20 -22.23
C GLN A 386 -27.98 -26.93 -21.05
N GLY A 387 -26.70 -27.21 -21.11
CA GLY A 387 -26.00 -27.90 -20.05
C GLY A 387 -24.52 -28.13 -20.36
N GLN A 388 -23.96 -29.08 -19.61
CA GLN A 388 -22.60 -29.54 -19.78
C GLN A 388 -22.56 -31.06 -19.77
N VAL A 389 -21.64 -31.63 -20.54
CA VAL A 389 -21.43 -33.08 -20.61
C VAL A 389 -19.91 -33.35 -20.57
N LYS A 390 -19.50 -34.35 -19.80
CA LYS A 390 -18.12 -34.83 -19.72
C LYS A 390 -18.02 -36.14 -20.54
N ALA A 391 -18.18 -36.03 -21.84
CA ALA A 391 -18.04 -37.15 -22.75
C ALA A 391 -17.25 -36.67 -23.97
N GLU A 392 -16.56 -37.60 -24.61
CA GLU A 392 -15.86 -37.35 -25.86
C GLU A 392 -16.84 -37.06 -27.00
N GLN A 393 -16.40 -36.27 -27.98
CA GLN A 393 -17.18 -35.95 -29.16
C GLN A 393 -17.76 -37.21 -29.84
N LYS A 394 -16.95 -38.29 -29.92
CA LYS A 394 -17.38 -39.55 -30.49
C LYS A 394 -18.57 -40.18 -29.75
N ALA A 395 -18.53 -40.18 -28.42
CA ALA A 395 -19.62 -40.75 -27.62
C ALA A 395 -20.90 -39.92 -27.73
N ILE A 396 -20.80 -38.61 -27.83
CA ILE A 396 -21.92 -37.69 -28.08
C ILE A 396 -22.54 -38.00 -29.45
N TRP A 397 -21.70 -38.11 -30.47
CA TRP A 397 -22.13 -38.43 -31.85
C TRP A 397 -22.84 -39.77 -31.93
N GLU A 398 -22.27 -40.83 -31.34
CA GLU A 398 -22.87 -42.16 -31.28
C GLU A 398 -24.24 -42.16 -30.57
N TYR A 399 -24.39 -41.39 -29.49
CA TYR A 399 -25.67 -41.26 -28.82
C TYR A 399 -26.73 -40.62 -29.69
N LEU A 400 -26.38 -39.54 -30.40
CA LEU A 400 -27.28 -38.81 -31.28
C LEU A 400 -27.70 -39.67 -32.49
N THR A 401 -26.80 -40.49 -33.02
CA THR A 401 -27.10 -41.41 -34.14
C THR A 401 -27.99 -42.56 -33.67
N LYS A 402 -27.68 -43.24 -32.59
CA LYS A 402 -28.52 -44.32 -32.00
C LYS A 402 -29.89 -43.82 -31.57
N GLY A 403 -30.01 -42.57 -31.14
CA GLY A 403 -31.26 -41.93 -30.75
C GLY A 403 -32.15 -41.49 -31.94
N GLY A 404 -31.76 -41.81 -33.17
CA GLY A 404 -32.52 -41.45 -34.35
C GLY A 404 -32.56 -39.97 -34.67
N VAL A 405 -31.60 -39.20 -34.17
CA VAL A 405 -31.44 -37.75 -34.43
C VAL A 405 -30.66 -37.55 -35.74
N LEU A 406 -29.60 -38.32 -35.91
CA LEU A 406 -28.77 -38.31 -37.13
C LEU A 406 -29.04 -39.56 -37.92
N GLN A 407 -29.11 -39.45 -39.24
CA GLN A 407 -29.14 -40.61 -40.16
C GLN A 407 -27.73 -41.15 -40.31
N ASP A 408 -27.57 -42.49 -40.35
CA ASP A 408 -26.28 -43.13 -40.63
C ASP A 408 -25.72 -42.63 -41.97
N GLY A 409 -24.58 -41.91 -41.91
CA GLY A 409 -23.75 -41.70 -43.10
C GLY A 409 -23.83 -40.34 -43.81
N LYS A 410 -23.96 -39.24 -43.08
CA LYS A 410 -23.55 -37.92 -43.65
C LYS A 410 -22.85 -37.04 -42.61
#